data_5016401f77e16bdd0607dea8fd1a0648
#
_entry.id   5016401f77e16bdd0607dea8fd1a0648
#
_cell.length_a   1.000
_cell.length_b   1.000
_cell.length_c   1.000
_cell.angle_alpha   90.00
_cell.angle_beta   90.00
_cell.angle_gamma   90.00
#
_symmetry.space_group_name_H-M   'P 1'
#
loop_
_entity.id
_entity.type
_entity.pdbx_description
1 polymer ?
#
loop_
_entity_poly.entity_id
_entity_poly.type
_entity_poly.pdbx_seq_one_letter_code
_entity_poly.pdbx_strand_id
1 'polypeptide(L)'
;MKEGDSTEKLVESLVKELNCETVFTIPVFGGIAVDEGVVVTWIIMAVLTILSIVFVRNLSVEKPGKVQLMLESVMGWAQDFFEGIIGKENRGYIPYLMTVALYLAISNVIGLLGFKPPTKDMNVTIALAVMSMFVIEWSGIHRNGLVHWCKHFAKPVPIVAPIMILEIVIRPLSLCMRLFGNMLGGFVVMELIKEVVPLIVPIPFSFYFDIFDGLLQAYVFVFLTALFMTEEME
;
A
#
# COMPACT_ATOMS: atom_id res chain seq x y z
N MET A 1 -9.19 -38.75 -15.36
CA MET A 1 -8.05 -38.35 -16.19
C MET A 1 -8.11 -36.86 -16.65
N LYS A 2 -9.23 -36.16 -16.50
CA LYS A 2 -9.35 -34.72 -16.83
C LYS A 2 -9.06 -33.78 -15.65
N GLU A 3 -9.23 -34.23 -14.41
CA GLU A 3 -9.01 -33.39 -13.23
C GLU A 3 -7.52 -33.07 -12.94
N GLY A 4 -6.62 -34.00 -13.25
CA GLY A 4 -5.18 -33.81 -13.06
C GLY A 4 -4.58 -32.78 -14.04
N ASP A 5 -5.06 -32.76 -15.29
CA ASP A 5 -4.60 -31.82 -16.34
C ASP A 5 -5.10 -30.37 -16.06
N SER A 6 -6.30 -30.23 -15.47
CA SER A 6 -6.83 -28.92 -15.08
C SER A 6 -6.09 -28.32 -13.88
N THR A 7 -5.75 -29.17 -12.89
CA THR A 7 -4.99 -28.72 -11.71
C THR A 7 -3.53 -28.37 -12.06
N GLU A 8 -2.88 -29.11 -12.96
CA GLU A 8 -1.53 -28.77 -13.45
C GLU A 8 -1.52 -27.44 -14.21
N LYS A 9 -2.47 -27.23 -15.11
CA LYS A 9 -2.59 -25.96 -15.86
C LYS A 9 -2.87 -24.78 -14.94
N LEU A 10 -3.70 -24.96 -13.90
CA LEU A 10 -4.01 -23.94 -12.90
C LEU A 10 -2.77 -23.60 -12.07
N VAL A 11 -2.02 -24.61 -11.63
CA VAL A 11 -0.76 -24.40 -10.89
C VAL A 11 0.27 -23.71 -11.79
N GLU A 12 0.36 -24.10 -13.07
CA GLU A 12 1.29 -23.49 -14.03
C GLU A 12 0.92 -22.03 -14.33
N SER A 13 -0.37 -21.72 -14.49
CA SER A 13 -0.86 -20.34 -14.65
C SER A 13 -0.62 -19.49 -13.40
N LEU A 14 -0.87 -20.04 -12.21
CA LEU A 14 -0.61 -19.37 -10.93
C LEU A 14 0.89 -19.10 -10.73
N VAL A 15 1.75 -20.08 -11.02
CA VAL A 15 3.21 -19.91 -10.91
C VAL A 15 3.73 -18.89 -11.94
N LYS A 16 3.18 -18.87 -13.15
CA LYS A 16 3.57 -17.91 -14.19
C LYS A 16 3.15 -16.47 -13.84
N GLU A 17 2.00 -16.32 -13.25
CA GLU A 17 1.50 -14.99 -12.82
C GLU A 17 2.16 -14.49 -11.52
N LEU A 18 2.60 -15.41 -10.65
CA LEU A 18 3.38 -15.10 -9.45
C LEU A 18 4.84 -14.79 -9.75
N ASN A 19 5.39 -15.35 -10.84
CA ASN A 19 6.70 -14.97 -11.32
C ASN A 19 6.62 -13.60 -11.99
N CYS A 20 7.10 -12.57 -11.30
CA CYS A 20 7.27 -11.25 -11.85
C CYS A 20 8.25 -11.32 -13.03
N GLU A 21 7.77 -11.00 -14.24
CA GLU A 21 8.64 -10.94 -15.42
C GLU A 21 9.60 -9.75 -15.26
N THR A 22 10.91 -10.03 -15.34
CA THR A 22 11.92 -8.96 -15.33
C THR A 22 11.88 -8.21 -16.65
N VAL A 23 11.57 -6.92 -16.60
CA VAL A 23 11.49 -6.06 -17.80
C VAL A 23 12.88 -5.67 -18.29
N PHE A 24 13.76 -5.31 -17.39
CA PHE A 24 15.17 -5.02 -17.69
C PHE A 24 16.04 -5.16 -16.44
N THR A 25 17.34 -5.33 -16.66
CA THR A 25 18.33 -5.39 -15.58
C THR A 25 19.22 -4.14 -15.62
N ILE A 26 19.32 -3.45 -14.50
CA ILE A 26 20.23 -2.31 -14.37
C ILE A 26 21.61 -2.85 -14.01
N PRO A 27 22.68 -2.58 -14.80
CA PRO A 27 24.02 -3.10 -14.58
C PRO A 27 24.73 -2.35 -13.44
N VAL A 28 24.12 -2.27 -12.25
CA VAL A 28 24.70 -1.64 -11.05
C VAL A 28 24.78 -2.71 -9.97
N PHE A 29 25.93 -2.82 -9.29
CA PHE A 29 26.17 -3.77 -8.20
C PHE A 29 25.85 -5.26 -8.49
N GLY A 30 26.06 -5.73 -9.72
CA GLY A 30 25.87 -7.13 -10.08
C GLY A 30 24.56 -7.43 -10.84
N GLY A 31 23.82 -6.41 -11.27
CA GLY A 31 22.58 -6.53 -12.07
C GLY A 31 21.34 -6.61 -11.18
N ILE A 32 20.67 -5.48 -10.97
CA ILE A 32 19.38 -5.42 -10.27
C ILE A 32 18.30 -5.69 -11.30
N ALA A 33 17.57 -6.79 -11.14
CA ALA A 33 16.40 -7.10 -11.95
C ALA A 33 15.28 -6.11 -11.59
N VAL A 34 14.71 -5.43 -12.60
CA VAL A 34 13.56 -4.55 -12.43
C VAL A 34 12.33 -5.28 -12.92
N ASP A 35 11.45 -5.61 -11.99
CA ASP A 35 10.22 -6.34 -12.24
C ASP A 35 9.13 -5.41 -12.81
N GLU A 36 8.16 -5.99 -13.49
CA GLU A 36 7.02 -5.27 -14.08
C GLU A 36 6.29 -4.41 -13.03
N GLY A 37 6.12 -4.91 -11.80
CA GLY A 37 5.50 -4.18 -10.68
C GLY A 37 6.20 -2.87 -10.33
N VAL A 38 7.54 -2.84 -10.41
CA VAL A 38 8.34 -1.62 -10.16
C VAL A 38 8.14 -0.60 -11.27
N VAL A 39 8.09 -1.04 -12.53
CA VAL A 39 7.84 -0.14 -13.68
C VAL A 39 6.46 0.48 -13.59
N VAL A 40 5.44 -0.31 -13.29
CA VAL A 40 4.06 0.19 -13.09
C VAL A 40 4.00 1.17 -11.92
N THR A 41 4.72 0.90 -10.82
CA THR A 41 4.87 1.85 -9.69
C THR A 41 5.40 3.21 -10.17
N TRP A 42 6.47 3.23 -10.97
CA TRP A 42 7.03 4.48 -11.51
C TRP A 42 6.05 5.22 -12.42
N ILE A 43 5.30 4.49 -13.24
CA ILE A 43 4.26 5.09 -14.08
C ILE A 43 3.17 5.74 -13.22
N ILE A 44 2.66 5.03 -12.21
CA ILE A 44 1.65 5.57 -11.28
C ILE A 44 2.17 6.83 -10.58
N MET A 45 3.40 6.80 -10.05
CA MET A 45 3.99 7.95 -9.39
C MET A 45 4.18 9.14 -10.35
N ALA A 46 4.61 8.90 -11.58
CA ALA A 46 4.74 9.95 -12.60
C ALA A 46 3.38 10.56 -12.96
N VAL A 47 2.37 9.72 -13.17
CA VAL A 47 0.99 10.18 -13.47
C VAL A 47 0.41 10.99 -12.30
N LEU A 48 0.55 10.50 -11.07
CA LEU A 48 0.09 11.23 -9.87
C LEU A 48 0.79 12.58 -9.72
N THR A 49 2.10 12.63 -9.96
CA THR A 49 2.87 13.87 -9.90
C THR A 49 2.41 14.86 -10.96
N ILE A 50 2.24 14.41 -12.21
CA ILE A 50 1.76 15.26 -13.31
C ILE A 50 0.35 15.77 -13.01
N LEU A 51 -0.57 14.90 -12.59
CA LEU A 51 -1.93 15.29 -12.20
C LEU A 51 -1.93 16.31 -11.08
N SER A 52 -1.12 16.09 -10.05
CA SER A 52 -0.97 17.03 -8.93
C SER A 52 -0.49 18.39 -9.41
N ILE A 53 0.52 18.45 -10.27
CA ILE A 53 1.03 19.72 -10.84
C ILE A 53 -0.06 20.42 -11.68
N VAL A 54 -0.79 19.68 -12.51
CA VAL A 54 -1.85 20.22 -13.37
C VAL A 54 -3.00 20.80 -12.54
N PHE A 55 -3.44 20.08 -11.51
CA PHE A 55 -4.54 20.51 -10.66
C PHE A 55 -4.18 21.69 -9.73
N VAL A 56 -2.94 21.75 -9.28
CA VAL A 56 -2.49 22.80 -8.33
C VAL A 56 -2.02 24.07 -9.06
N ARG A 57 -1.80 24.02 -10.38
CA ARG A 57 -1.21 25.14 -11.14
C ARG A 57 -2.06 26.44 -11.14
N ASN A 58 -3.39 26.33 -11.10
CA ASN A 58 -4.31 27.47 -11.28
C ASN A 58 -5.24 27.66 -10.06
N LEU A 59 -4.70 27.56 -8.84
CA LEU A 59 -5.48 27.81 -7.63
C LEU A 59 -5.71 29.33 -7.44
N SER A 60 -6.97 29.72 -7.23
CA SER A 60 -7.36 31.10 -6.97
C SER A 60 -8.08 31.22 -5.64
N VAL A 61 -7.66 32.20 -4.82
CA VAL A 61 -8.26 32.44 -3.51
C VAL A 61 -9.58 33.23 -3.62
N GLU A 62 -9.67 34.14 -4.58
CA GLU A 62 -10.86 35.00 -4.71
C GLU A 62 -12.03 34.37 -5.48
N LYS A 63 -11.73 33.52 -6.48
CA LYS A 63 -12.73 32.80 -7.30
C LYS A 63 -12.33 31.35 -7.50
N PRO A 64 -12.52 30.49 -6.49
CA PRO A 64 -12.15 29.08 -6.62
C PRO A 64 -12.99 28.39 -7.69
N GLY A 65 -12.33 27.66 -8.60
CA GLY A 65 -12.99 26.84 -9.60
C GLY A 65 -13.67 25.61 -8.97
N LYS A 66 -14.65 25.02 -9.66
CA LYS A 66 -15.37 23.82 -9.16
C LYS A 66 -14.43 22.66 -8.85
N VAL A 67 -13.37 22.45 -9.65
CA VAL A 67 -12.37 21.40 -9.44
C VAL A 67 -11.54 21.69 -8.18
N GLN A 68 -11.17 22.96 -7.93
CA GLN A 68 -10.47 23.36 -6.72
C GLN A 68 -11.32 23.10 -5.48
N LEU A 69 -12.59 23.50 -5.47
CA LEU A 69 -13.51 23.25 -4.36
C LEU A 69 -13.67 21.76 -4.06
N MET A 70 -13.75 20.92 -5.11
CA MET A 70 -13.81 19.47 -4.94
C MET A 70 -12.51 18.92 -4.31
N LEU A 71 -11.36 19.35 -4.79
CA LEU A 71 -10.06 18.94 -4.24
C LEU A 71 -9.90 19.41 -2.79
N GLU A 72 -10.21 20.66 -2.49
CA GLU A 72 -10.15 21.21 -1.13
C GLU A 72 -11.10 20.46 -0.18
N SER A 73 -12.29 20.10 -0.64
CA SER A 73 -13.23 19.30 0.16
C SER A 73 -12.71 17.90 0.46
N VAL A 74 -12.18 17.19 -0.55
CA VAL A 74 -11.62 15.84 -0.38
C VAL A 74 -10.38 15.88 0.51
N MET A 75 -9.49 16.85 0.27
CA MET A 75 -8.28 17.03 1.07
C MET A 75 -8.60 17.41 2.51
N GLY A 76 -9.58 18.32 2.72
CA GLY A 76 -10.04 18.71 4.05
C GLY A 76 -10.65 17.53 4.81
N TRP A 77 -11.53 16.76 4.17
CA TRP A 77 -12.10 15.55 4.76
C TRP A 77 -11.01 14.53 5.17
N ALA A 78 -10.06 14.25 4.29
CA ALA A 78 -8.98 13.34 4.58
C ALA A 78 -8.05 13.84 5.69
N GLN A 79 -7.78 15.17 5.71
CA GLN A 79 -7.02 15.80 6.77
C GLN A 79 -7.72 15.70 8.12
N ASP A 80 -9.01 16.01 8.21
CA ASP A 80 -9.80 15.91 9.43
C ASP A 80 -9.85 14.45 9.93
N PHE A 81 -9.98 13.50 9.00
CA PHE A 81 -9.95 12.07 9.33
C PHE A 81 -8.62 11.66 9.98
N PHE A 82 -7.49 11.99 9.37
CA PHE A 82 -6.19 11.66 9.94
C PHE A 82 -5.86 12.45 11.20
N GLU A 83 -6.27 13.72 11.30
CA GLU A 83 -6.13 14.48 12.53
C GLU A 83 -6.88 13.86 13.70
N GLY A 84 -8.01 13.22 13.44
CA GLY A 84 -8.76 12.47 14.45
C GLY A 84 -8.01 11.25 15.00
N ILE A 85 -7.06 10.69 14.23
CA ILE A 85 -6.26 9.52 14.62
C ILE A 85 -4.95 9.94 15.27
N ILE A 86 -4.13 10.75 14.57
CA ILE A 86 -2.76 11.06 14.98
C ILE A 86 -2.65 12.32 15.86
N GLY A 87 -3.77 13.03 16.05
CA GLY A 87 -3.83 14.26 16.81
C GLY A 87 -3.36 15.49 16.03
N LYS A 88 -3.87 16.67 16.44
CA LYS A 88 -3.57 17.96 15.77
C LYS A 88 -2.10 18.38 15.85
N GLU A 89 -1.39 17.90 16.83
CA GLU A 89 0.03 18.24 17.04
C GLU A 89 0.94 17.58 15.98
N ASN A 90 0.48 16.49 15.37
CA ASN A 90 1.28 15.67 14.46
C ASN A 90 0.89 15.85 12.98
N ARG A 91 0.28 16.98 12.64
CA ARG A 91 -0.17 17.32 11.27
C ARG A 91 0.90 17.15 10.19
N GLY A 92 2.17 17.24 10.54
CA GLY A 92 3.29 17.06 9.60
C GLY A 92 3.36 15.71 8.91
N TYR A 93 2.74 14.67 9.47
CA TYR A 93 2.74 13.31 8.90
C TYR A 93 1.52 13.04 7.99
N ILE A 94 0.49 13.88 8.04
CA ILE A 94 -0.74 13.71 7.24
C ILE A 94 -0.47 13.68 5.74
N PRO A 95 0.38 14.55 5.14
CA PRO A 95 0.67 14.50 3.72
C PRO A 95 1.27 13.15 3.28
N TYR A 96 2.11 12.53 4.11
CA TYR A 96 2.66 11.20 3.86
C TYR A 96 1.53 10.15 3.82
N LEU A 97 0.68 10.11 4.85
CA LEU A 97 -0.43 9.15 4.93
C LEU A 97 -1.38 9.29 3.74
N MET A 98 -1.72 10.52 3.36
CA MET A 98 -2.57 10.80 2.19
C MET A 98 -1.93 10.36 0.88
N THR A 99 -0.62 10.59 0.72
CA THR A 99 0.13 10.16 -0.47
C THR A 99 0.15 8.65 -0.61
N VAL A 100 0.42 7.93 0.48
CA VAL A 100 0.41 6.46 0.50
C VAL A 100 -1.00 5.92 0.26
N ALA A 101 -2.03 6.53 0.85
CA ALA A 101 -3.43 6.15 0.61
C ALA A 101 -3.81 6.28 -0.87
N LEU A 102 -3.46 7.40 -1.49
CA LEU A 102 -3.75 7.67 -2.90
C LEU A 102 -2.98 6.72 -3.82
N TYR A 103 -1.69 6.51 -3.53
CA TYR A 103 -0.86 5.56 -4.28
C TYR A 103 -1.43 4.14 -4.22
N LEU A 104 -1.77 3.64 -3.02
CA LEU A 104 -2.34 2.30 -2.85
C LEU A 104 -3.71 2.16 -3.50
N ALA A 105 -4.58 3.16 -3.36
CA ALA A 105 -5.89 3.15 -4.00
C ALA A 105 -5.77 3.02 -5.53
N ILE A 106 -4.88 3.79 -6.16
CA ILE A 106 -4.66 3.73 -7.61
C ILE A 106 -3.97 2.42 -8.00
N SER A 107 -2.97 1.97 -7.24
CA SER A 107 -2.25 0.72 -7.49
C SER A 107 -3.16 -0.50 -7.48
N ASN A 108 -4.17 -0.51 -6.60
CA ASN A 108 -5.11 -1.61 -6.50
C ASN A 108 -6.19 -1.55 -7.61
N VAL A 109 -6.64 -0.34 -7.96
CA VAL A 109 -7.67 -0.15 -9.01
C VAL A 109 -7.10 -0.31 -10.43
N ILE A 110 -5.78 -0.16 -10.63
CA ILE A 110 -5.16 -0.24 -11.96
C ILE A 110 -5.33 -1.62 -12.61
N GLY A 111 -5.61 -2.66 -11.80
CA GLY A 111 -5.95 -4.01 -12.27
C GLY A 111 -7.15 -4.04 -13.21
N LEU A 112 -8.14 -3.16 -13.00
CA LEU A 112 -9.31 -3.01 -13.89
C LEU A 112 -8.95 -2.50 -15.29
N LEU A 113 -7.83 -1.77 -15.44
CA LEU A 113 -7.33 -1.28 -16.72
C LEU A 113 -6.51 -2.35 -17.48
N GLY A 114 -6.38 -3.56 -16.91
CA GLY A 114 -5.62 -4.66 -17.52
C GLY A 114 -4.13 -4.63 -17.24
N PHE A 115 -3.65 -3.72 -16.37
CA PHE A 115 -2.27 -3.73 -15.91
C PHE A 115 -2.12 -4.62 -14.68
N LYS A 116 -0.96 -5.25 -14.52
CA LYS A 116 -0.68 -6.01 -13.29
C LYS A 116 -0.52 -5.04 -12.11
N PRO A 117 -1.35 -5.16 -11.05
CA PRO A 117 -1.22 -4.29 -9.88
C PRO A 117 0.17 -4.45 -9.25
N PRO A 118 0.88 -3.35 -8.93
CA PRO A 118 2.19 -3.41 -8.25
C PRO A 118 2.14 -4.13 -6.91
N THR A 119 1.00 -4.13 -6.25
CA THR A 119 0.76 -4.79 -4.96
C THR A 119 0.74 -6.33 -5.04
N LYS A 120 0.72 -6.92 -6.24
CA LYS A 120 0.97 -8.35 -6.47
C LYS A 120 2.46 -8.72 -6.32
N ASP A 121 3.36 -7.75 -6.50
CA ASP A 121 4.78 -7.96 -6.34
C ASP A 121 5.17 -7.86 -4.85
N MET A 122 5.71 -8.95 -4.33
CA MET A 122 6.14 -9.02 -2.93
C MET A 122 7.25 -8.00 -2.63
N ASN A 123 8.12 -7.69 -3.59
CA ASN A 123 9.20 -6.71 -3.42
C ASN A 123 8.63 -5.30 -3.20
N VAL A 124 7.59 -4.93 -3.95
CA VAL A 124 6.91 -3.64 -3.81
C VAL A 124 6.19 -3.53 -2.47
N THR A 125 5.49 -4.59 -2.05
CA THR A 125 4.78 -4.60 -0.76
C THR A 125 5.71 -4.58 0.43
N ILE A 126 6.84 -5.29 0.36
CA ILE A 126 7.90 -5.23 1.38
C ILE A 126 8.49 -3.81 1.45
N ALA A 127 8.82 -3.21 0.30
CA ALA A 127 9.38 -1.85 0.26
C ALA A 127 8.44 -0.82 0.88
N LEU A 128 7.13 -0.91 0.59
CA LEU A 128 6.09 -0.06 1.19
C LEU A 128 5.99 -0.25 2.70
N ALA A 129 5.95 -1.49 3.17
CA ALA A 129 5.86 -1.81 4.58
C ALA A 129 7.10 -1.34 5.35
N VAL A 130 8.30 -1.54 4.80
CA VAL A 130 9.56 -1.07 5.38
C VAL A 130 9.62 0.45 5.40
N MET A 131 9.24 1.13 4.31
CA MET A 131 9.17 2.59 4.27
C MET A 131 8.22 3.14 5.35
N SER A 132 7.03 2.55 5.48
CA SER A 132 6.06 2.95 6.51
C SER A 132 6.62 2.73 7.91
N MET A 133 7.34 1.62 8.14
CA MET A 133 7.99 1.35 9.41
C MET A 133 9.05 2.41 9.76
N PHE A 134 9.88 2.80 8.79
CA PHE A 134 10.85 3.89 9.02
C PHE A 134 10.17 5.19 9.43
N VAL A 135 9.04 5.54 8.83
CA VAL A 135 8.30 6.76 9.19
C VAL A 135 7.65 6.63 10.58
N ILE A 136 7.13 5.46 10.93
CA ILE A 136 6.58 5.18 12.27
C ILE A 136 7.66 5.37 13.34
N GLU A 137 8.80 4.71 13.21
CA GLU A 137 9.92 4.83 14.17
C GLU A 137 10.47 6.25 14.23
N TRP A 138 10.60 6.89 13.06
CA TRP A 138 11.04 8.29 12.99
C TRP A 138 10.11 9.24 13.73
N SER A 139 8.80 8.99 13.66
CA SER A 139 7.80 9.81 14.36
C SER A 139 7.94 9.72 15.87
N GLY A 140 8.19 8.51 16.40
CA GLY A 140 8.45 8.27 17.81
C GLY A 140 9.75 8.95 18.29
N ILE A 141 10.84 8.80 17.52
CA ILE A 141 12.13 9.42 17.84
C ILE A 141 12.05 10.95 17.80
N HIS A 142 11.35 11.51 16.81
CA HIS A 142 11.23 12.97 16.64
C HIS A 142 10.45 13.61 17.77
N ARG A 143 9.41 12.95 18.26
CA ARG A 143 8.57 13.47 19.35
C ARG A 143 9.19 13.28 20.73
N ASN A 144 9.64 12.07 21.02
CA ASN A 144 10.07 11.67 22.37
C ASN A 144 11.59 11.78 22.59
N GLY A 145 12.36 11.93 21.51
CA GLY A 145 13.82 11.94 21.54
C GLY A 145 14.43 10.54 21.65
N LEU A 146 15.64 10.38 21.13
CA LEU A 146 16.37 9.11 21.07
C LEU A 146 16.55 8.42 22.44
N VAL A 147 16.78 9.19 23.50
CA VAL A 147 16.99 8.65 24.84
C VAL A 147 15.71 8.08 25.44
N HIS A 148 14.57 8.71 25.16
CA HIS A 148 13.27 8.23 25.62
C HIS A 148 12.85 7.00 24.83
N TRP A 149 13.04 7.02 23.52
CA TRP A 149 12.78 5.87 22.63
C TRP A 149 13.57 4.63 23.07
N CYS A 150 14.87 4.74 23.34
CA CYS A 150 15.68 3.63 23.88
C CYS A 150 15.22 3.16 25.26
N LYS A 151 14.74 4.08 26.11
CA LYS A 151 14.20 3.72 27.44
C LYS A 151 12.82 3.07 27.35
N HIS A 152 12.05 3.34 26.30
CA HIS A 152 10.76 2.70 26.06
C HIS A 152 10.90 1.18 25.93
N PHE A 153 11.96 0.69 25.26
CA PHE A 153 12.25 -0.75 25.18
C PHE A 153 12.58 -1.41 26.54
N ALA A 154 13.01 -0.64 27.52
CA ALA A 154 13.36 -1.14 28.85
C ALA A 154 12.23 -0.99 29.90
N LYS A 155 11.14 -0.31 29.57
CA LYS A 155 9.96 -0.14 30.43
C LYS A 155 8.83 -1.12 30.06
N PRO A 156 8.04 -1.64 31.01
CA PRO A 156 8.14 -1.49 32.48
C PRO A 156 9.14 -2.43 33.12
N VAL A 157 9.54 -3.52 32.46
CA VAL A 157 10.49 -4.52 32.96
C VAL A 157 11.45 -4.96 31.85
N PRO A 158 12.77 -5.08 32.09
CA PRO A 158 13.75 -5.48 31.06
C PRO A 158 13.46 -6.82 30.36
N ILE A 159 12.67 -7.68 30.99
CA ILE A 159 12.21 -8.97 30.45
C ILE A 159 11.26 -8.81 29.24
N VAL A 160 10.60 -7.65 29.09
CA VAL A 160 9.68 -7.34 27.98
C VAL A 160 10.43 -6.83 26.74
N ALA A 161 11.66 -6.36 26.89
CA ALA A 161 12.47 -5.82 25.80
C ALA A 161 12.56 -6.73 24.55
N PRO A 162 12.75 -8.06 24.66
CA PRO A 162 12.78 -8.93 23.48
C PRO A 162 11.45 -8.96 22.72
N ILE A 163 10.31 -8.83 23.43
CA ILE A 163 8.98 -8.80 22.83
C ILE A 163 8.77 -7.51 22.04
N MET A 164 9.19 -6.36 22.57
CA MET A 164 9.11 -5.08 21.90
C MET A 164 9.99 -5.03 20.64
N ILE A 165 11.20 -5.59 20.70
CA ILE A 165 12.07 -5.70 19.50
C ILE A 165 11.41 -6.59 18.44
N LEU A 166 10.77 -7.68 18.86
CA LEU A 166 10.04 -8.58 17.96
C LEU A 166 8.87 -7.84 17.29
N GLU A 167 8.19 -6.96 18.01
CA GLU A 167 7.07 -6.17 17.53
C GLU A 167 7.47 -5.23 16.39
N ILE A 168 8.65 -4.60 16.45
CA ILE A 168 9.20 -3.79 15.35
C ILE A 168 9.30 -4.59 14.04
N VAL A 169 9.60 -5.88 14.11
CA VAL A 169 9.68 -6.74 12.93
C VAL A 169 8.31 -7.25 12.49
N ILE A 170 7.44 -7.55 13.45
CA ILE A 170 6.10 -8.11 13.18
C ILE A 170 5.18 -7.05 12.54
N ARG A 171 5.25 -5.78 12.94
CA ARG A 171 4.42 -4.70 12.39
C ARG A 171 4.57 -4.58 10.86
N PRO A 172 5.76 -4.36 10.29
CA PRO A 172 5.93 -4.28 8.83
C PRO A 172 5.63 -5.60 8.13
N LEU A 173 5.96 -6.74 8.75
CA LEU A 173 5.62 -8.04 8.21
C LEU A 173 4.11 -8.23 8.08
N SER A 174 3.35 -7.85 9.11
CA SER A 174 1.89 -7.92 9.10
C SER A 174 1.27 -7.01 8.03
N LEU A 175 1.79 -5.77 7.87
CA LEU A 175 1.35 -4.84 6.83
C LEU A 175 1.63 -5.38 5.43
N CYS A 176 2.84 -5.90 5.20
CA CYS A 176 3.26 -6.49 3.93
C CYS A 176 2.39 -7.72 3.58
N MET A 177 2.28 -8.68 4.50
CA MET A 177 1.52 -9.91 4.28
C MET A 177 0.03 -9.67 4.06
N ARG A 178 -0.52 -8.63 4.66
CA ARG A 178 -1.90 -8.23 4.45
C ARG A 178 -2.14 -7.69 3.04
N LEU A 179 -1.27 -6.77 2.56
CA LEU A 179 -1.34 -6.26 1.19
C LEU A 179 -1.18 -7.38 0.16
N PHE A 180 -0.10 -8.14 0.28
CA PHE A 180 0.21 -9.24 -0.62
C PHE A 180 -0.85 -10.35 -0.57
N GLY A 181 -1.26 -10.76 0.64
CA GLY A 181 -2.22 -11.84 0.84
C GLY A 181 -3.61 -11.55 0.26
N ASN A 182 -4.12 -10.33 0.41
CA ASN A 182 -5.40 -9.94 -0.17
C ASN A 182 -5.35 -9.94 -1.70
N MET A 183 -4.28 -9.38 -2.29
CA MET A 183 -4.12 -9.35 -3.74
C MET A 183 -3.92 -10.75 -4.32
N LEU A 184 -3.12 -11.59 -3.66
CA LEU A 184 -2.93 -12.98 -4.06
C LEU A 184 -4.22 -13.78 -3.92
N GLY A 185 -4.92 -13.63 -2.79
CA GLY A 185 -6.19 -14.30 -2.53
C GLY A 185 -7.27 -13.95 -3.56
N GLY A 186 -7.44 -12.66 -3.84
CA GLY A 186 -8.35 -12.17 -4.88
C GLY A 186 -8.01 -12.74 -6.26
N PHE A 187 -6.74 -12.76 -6.63
CA PHE A 187 -6.27 -13.33 -7.90
C PHE A 187 -6.58 -14.83 -8.01
N VAL A 188 -6.25 -15.63 -6.99
CA VAL A 188 -6.51 -17.08 -6.98
C VAL A 188 -8.01 -17.37 -7.10
N VAL A 189 -8.83 -16.65 -6.34
CA VAL A 189 -10.29 -16.80 -6.40
C VAL A 189 -10.83 -16.44 -7.79
N MET A 190 -10.33 -15.35 -8.39
CA MET A 190 -10.74 -14.95 -9.74
C MET A 190 -10.37 -15.99 -10.79
N GLU A 191 -9.19 -16.59 -10.71
CA GLU A 191 -8.76 -17.62 -11.67
C GLU A 191 -9.62 -18.88 -11.55
N LEU A 192 -9.94 -19.30 -10.32
CA LEU A 192 -10.88 -20.42 -10.08
C LEU A 192 -12.28 -20.12 -10.62
N ILE A 193 -12.80 -18.91 -10.45
CA ILE A 193 -14.11 -18.53 -10.96
C ILE A 193 -14.14 -18.53 -12.49
N LYS A 194 -13.10 -18.06 -13.15
CA LYS A 194 -12.96 -18.08 -14.61
C LYS A 194 -12.96 -19.49 -15.17
N GLU A 195 -12.37 -20.45 -14.46
CA GLU A 195 -12.34 -21.86 -14.89
C GLU A 195 -13.73 -22.52 -14.80
N VAL A 196 -14.51 -22.19 -13.78
CA VAL A 196 -15.85 -22.78 -13.56
C VAL A 196 -16.92 -22.12 -14.42
N VAL A 197 -16.94 -20.79 -14.51
CA VAL A 197 -17.95 -20.02 -15.27
C VAL A 197 -17.30 -18.82 -15.96
N PRO A 198 -16.78 -19.00 -17.18
CA PRO A 198 -15.83 -18.04 -17.78
C PRO A 198 -16.46 -16.72 -18.25
N LEU A 199 -17.78 -16.57 -18.39
CA LEU A 199 -18.33 -15.43 -19.13
C LEU A 199 -19.03 -14.37 -18.30
N ILE A 200 -19.87 -14.71 -17.34
CA ILE A 200 -20.79 -13.77 -16.66
C ILE A 200 -20.37 -13.53 -15.21
N VAL A 201 -19.95 -14.56 -14.50
CA VAL A 201 -19.65 -14.51 -13.07
C VAL A 201 -18.34 -13.76 -12.74
N PRO A 202 -17.26 -13.82 -13.53
CA PRO A 202 -16.03 -13.09 -13.23
C PRO A 202 -16.20 -11.57 -13.18
N ILE A 203 -17.11 -10.97 -13.97
CA ILE A 203 -17.25 -9.49 -14.07
C ILE A 203 -17.65 -8.85 -12.73
N PRO A 204 -18.73 -9.25 -12.04
CA PRO A 204 -19.08 -8.66 -10.75
C PRO A 204 -18.06 -8.98 -9.66
N PHE A 205 -17.38 -10.14 -9.71
CA PHE A 205 -16.36 -10.49 -8.76
C PHE A 205 -15.07 -9.68 -8.98
N SER A 206 -14.66 -9.42 -10.22
CA SER A 206 -13.54 -8.52 -10.52
C SER A 206 -13.81 -7.12 -9.96
N PHE A 207 -15.03 -6.62 -10.17
CA PHE A 207 -15.42 -5.31 -9.63
C PHE A 207 -15.35 -5.28 -8.09
N TYR A 208 -15.76 -6.38 -7.44
CA TYR A 208 -15.66 -6.52 -6.00
C TYR A 208 -14.20 -6.57 -5.52
N PHE A 209 -13.37 -7.44 -6.07
CA PHE A 209 -11.99 -7.60 -5.62
C PHE A 209 -11.09 -6.42 -5.99
N ASP A 210 -11.19 -5.90 -7.21
CA ASP A 210 -10.30 -4.84 -7.67
C ASP A 210 -10.68 -3.46 -7.11
N ILE A 211 -11.98 -3.15 -6.95
CA ILE A 211 -12.40 -1.85 -6.41
C ILE A 211 -12.61 -1.92 -4.91
N PHE A 212 -13.58 -2.73 -4.46
CA PHE A 212 -14.00 -2.70 -3.07
C PHE A 212 -12.89 -3.20 -2.14
N ASP A 213 -12.37 -4.39 -2.39
CA ASP A 213 -11.31 -4.97 -1.57
C ASP A 213 -10.01 -4.17 -1.71
N GLY A 214 -9.66 -3.74 -2.94
CA GLY A 214 -8.49 -2.92 -3.20
C GLY A 214 -8.51 -1.56 -2.48
N LEU A 215 -9.65 -0.85 -2.48
CA LEU A 215 -9.81 0.43 -1.76
C LEU A 215 -9.85 0.22 -0.24
N LEU A 216 -10.55 -0.82 0.21
CA LEU A 216 -10.59 -1.19 1.62
C LEU A 216 -9.19 -1.52 2.13
N GLN A 217 -8.39 -2.22 1.35
CA GLN A 217 -7.01 -2.54 1.69
C GLN A 217 -6.11 -1.30 1.79
N ALA A 218 -6.25 -0.35 0.86
CA ALA A 218 -5.55 0.92 0.93
C ALA A 218 -5.89 1.69 2.21
N TYR A 219 -7.20 1.75 2.53
CA TYR A 219 -7.68 2.35 3.77
C TYR A 219 -7.09 1.68 5.02
N VAL A 220 -7.20 0.35 5.12
CA VAL A 220 -6.73 -0.40 6.30
C VAL A 220 -5.22 -0.26 6.49
N PHE A 221 -4.43 -0.29 5.41
CA PHE A 221 -2.98 -0.12 5.48
C PHE A 221 -2.62 1.23 6.08
N VAL A 222 -3.20 2.31 5.58
CA VAL A 222 -2.88 3.67 6.02
C VAL A 222 -3.44 3.95 7.42
N PHE A 223 -4.63 3.44 7.72
CA PHE A 223 -5.24 3.53 9.05
C PHE A 223 -4.35 2.87 10.12
N LEU A 224 -3.86 1.65 9.85
CA LEU A 224 -2.96 0.96 10.79
C LEU A 224 -1.60 1.66 10.90
N THR A 225 -1.06 2.18 9.79
CA THR A 225 0.16 2.98 9.82
C THR A 225 -0.02 4.21 10.71
N ALA A 226 -1.15 4.93 10.59
CA ALA A 226 -1.48 6.08 11.44
C ALA A 226 -1.62 5.69 12.92
N LEU A 227 -2.26 4.55 13.18
CA LEU A 227 -2.45 4.03 14.54
C LEU A 227 -1.12 3.63 15.19
N PHE A 228 -0.23 2.95 14.47
CA PHE A 228 1.11 2.63 14.94
C PHE A 228 1.97 3.89 15.18
N MET A 229 1.82 4.91 14.32
CA MET A 229 2.48 6.20 14.55
C MET A 229 2.00 6.85 15.85
N THR A 230 0.71 6.80 16.14
CA THR A 230 0.15 7.34 17.40
C THR A 230 0.71 6.60 18.61
N GLU A 231 0.76 5.28 18.54
CA GLU A 231 1.30 4.42 19.60
C GLU A 231 2.77 4.72 19.90
N GLU A 232 3.60 4.93 18.86
CA GLU A 232 5.02 5.29 19.04
C GLU A 232 5.23 6.73 19.54
N MET A 233 4.25 7.61 19.34
CA MET A 233 4.32 9.00 19.80
C MET A 233 3.77 9.22 21.22
N GLU A 234 3.02 8.27 21.78
CA GLU A 234 2.57 8.27 23.17
C GLU A 234 3.67 7.86 24.15
#